data_5945356d7301e3da3fc88c7248a4882c
#
_entry.id   5945356d7301e3da3fc88c7248a4882c
#
_cell.length_a   1.000
_cell.length_b   1.000
_cell.length_c   1.000
_cell.angle_alpha   90.00
_cell.angle_beta   90.00
_cell.angle_gamma   90.00
#
_symmetry.space_group_name_H-M   'P 1'
#
loop_
_entity.id
_entity.type
_entity.pdbx_description
1 polymer ?
#
loop_
_entity_poly.entity_id
_entity_poly.type
_entity_poly.pdbx_seq_one_letter_code
_entity_poly.pdbx_strand_id
1 'polypeptide(L)'
;TTFIDYCLRSLGAPVIEINVDDDQIDDRVDEALQFYQFYHADSIEKMHLKHKVTNSELTLTGAVAGNFSVGEKITGSNSGAIATIKTATGNKITYSALKDSNKAFSTETITGGTSGATAVIASITKGDIENGYITLNDLVRDVVRVMPIRDTVSSTDMFDIRYQIHLNDIHSVGFMGNLTEYVMSQQFLSLLDQVIDSDEKHINFERHKNQLRIDMDWDNELEVND
;
A
#
# COMPACT_ATOMS: atom_id res chain seq x y z
N THR A 1 -19.74 8.21 26.15
CA THR A 1 -20.58 9.13 25.36
C THR A 1 -19.92 9.33 24.02
N THR A 2 -20.59 8.94 22.96
CA THR A 2 -20.08 9.14 21.61
C THR A 2 -20.22 10.61 21.20
N PHE A 3 -19.47 11.05 20.20
CA PHE A 3 -19.58 12.41 19.66
C PHE A 3 -21.00 12.68 19.14
N ILE A 4 -21.60 11.71 18.50
CA ILE A 4 -22.99 11.76 18.01
C ILE A 4 -23.97 12.02 19.15
N ASP A 5 -23.88 11.27 20.27
CA ASP A 5 -24.74 11.50 21.44
C ASP A 5 -24.60 12.91 22.03
N TYR A 6 -23.40 13.47 21.96
CA TYR A 6 -23.17 14.84 22.38
C TYR A 6 -23.89 15.83 21.48
N CYS A 7 -23.79 15.66 20.16
CA CYS A 7 -24.45 16.53 19.18
C CYS A 7 -25.97 16.45 19.31
N LEU A 8 -26.53 15.24 19.42
CA LEU A 8 -27.98 15.05 19.59
C LEU A 8 -28.51 15.67 20.89
N ARG A 9 -27.76 15.53 21.99
CA ARG A 9 -28.12 16.20 23.26
C ARG A 9 -28.06 17.72 23.17
N SER A 10 -27.09 18.24 22.43
CA SER A 10 -26.98 19.69 22.17
C SER A 10 -28.19 20.21 21.37
N LEU A 11 -28.80 19.37 20.53
CA LEU A 11 -30.02 19.66 19.78
C LEU A 11 -31.32 19.48 20.61
N GLY A 12 -31.20 18.91 21.81
CA GLY A 12 -32.31 18.77 22.73
C GLY A 12 -32.82 17.32 22.97
N ALA A 13 -32.14 16.32 22.45
CA ALA A 13 -32.47 14.92 22.77
C ALA A 13 -32.24 14.64 24.28
N PRO A 14 -33.01 13.80 24.93
CA PRO A 14 -34.19 13.05 24.46
C PRO A 14 -35.52 13.80 24.64
N VAL A 15 -35.50 15.08 25.08
CA VAL A 15 -36.71 15.88 25.35
C VAL A 15 -37.42 16.25 24.05
N ILE A 16 -36.64 16.54 23.01
CA ILE A 16 -37.14 16.80 21.65
C ILE A 16 -36.84 15.55 20.83
N GLU A 17 -37.87 15.00 20.20
CA GLU A 17 -37.72 13.88 19.27
C GLU A 17 -37.08 14.41 17.99
N ILE A 18 -35.84 13.94 17.75
CA ILE A 18 -35.06 14.32 16.54
C ILE A 18 -35.26 13.18 15.53
N ASN A 19 -36.06 13.44 14.52
CA ASN A 19 -36.39 12.46 13.48
C ASN A 19 -35.34 12.54 12.35
N VAL A 20 -34.17 12.01 12.61
CA VAL A 20 -33.04 11.91 11.66
C VAL A 20 -32.50 10.49 11.72
N ASP A 21 -32.20 9.90 10.58
CA ASP A 21 -31.62 8.56 10.49
C ASP A 21 -30.13 8.60 10.88
N ASP A 22 -29.64 7.49 11.45
CA ASP A 22 -28.24 7.37 11.89
C ASP A 22 -27.27 7.58 10.74
N ASP A 23 -27.57 7.08 9.55
CA ASP A 23 -26.75 7.26 8.34
C ASP A 23 -26.62 8.74 7.95
N GLN A 24 -27.68 9.54 8.14
CA GLN A 24 -27.64 10.97 7.85
C GLN A 24 -26.77 11.74 8.85
N ILE A 25 -26.71 11.29 10.08
CA ILE A 25 -25.86 11.87 11.11
C ILE A 25 -24.40 11.57 10.80
N ASP A 26 -24.10 10.33 10.43
CA ASP A 26 -22.75 9.90 10.07
C ASP A 26 -22.23 10.69 8.85
N ASP A 27 -23.04 10.87 7.81
CA ASP A 27 -22.71 11.71 6.65
C ASP A 27 -22.36 13.16 7.04
N ARG A 28 -23.11 13.75 7.98
CA ARG A 28 -22.84 15.12 8.47
C ARG A 28 -21.57 15.19 9.31
N VAL A 29 -21.28 14.17 10.08
CA VAL A 29 -20.03 14.07 10.85
C VAL A 29 -18.84 13.97 9.91
N ASP A 30 -18.93 13.13 8.89
CA ASP A 30 -17.86 12.97 7.90
C ASP A 30 -17.60 14.27 7.11
N GLU A 31 -18.67 14.96 6.70
CA GLU A 31 -18.54 16.26 6.03
C GLU A 31 -17.89 17.30 6.95
N ALA A 32 -18.29 17.34 8.22
CA ALA A 32 -17.70 18.26 9.19
C ALA A 32 -16.22 17.95 9.46
N LEU A 33 -15.84 16.68 9.54
CA LEU A 33 -14.45 16.26 9.70
C LEU A 33 -13.60 16.60 8.46
N GLN A 34 -14.14 16.40 7.25
CA GLN A 34 -13.47 16.82 6.02
C GLN A 34 -13.27 18.33 5.98
N PHE A 35 -14.28 19.10 6.36
CA PHE A 35 -14.17 20.55 6.44
C PHE A 35 -13.10 20.96 7.47
N TYR A 36 -13.09 20.35 8.65
CA TYR A 36 -12.08 20.61 9.67
C TYR A 36 -10.66 20.31 9.16
N GLN A 37 -10.47 19.18 8.50
CA GLN A 37 -9.18 18.82 7.91
C GLN A 37 -8.71 19.80 6.82
N PHE A 38 -9.65 20.42 6.09
CA PHE A 38 -9.30 21.37 5.05
C PHE A 38 -8.82 22.72 5.60
N TYR A 39 -9.42 23.18 6.67
CA TYR A 39 -9.21 24.55 7.17
C TYR A 39 -8.28 24.65 8.38
N HIS A 40 -8.00 23.53 9.04
CA HIS A 40 -7.14 23.51 10.23
C HIS A 40 -5.83 22.78 9.96
N ALA A 41 -4.72 23.51 9.98
CA ALA A 41 -3.39 22.94 9.79
C ALA A 41 -3.02 21.89 10.87
N ASP A 42 -3.51 22.08 12.09
CA ASP A 42 -3.28 21.17 13.23
C ASP A 42 -4.09 19.86 13.15
N SER A 43 -4.96 19.73 12.15
CA SER A 43 -5.75 18.51 11.93
C SER A 43 -5.02 17.44 11.13
N ILE A 44 -3.81 17.75 10.66
CA ILE A 44 -3.00 16.87 9.83
C ILE A 44 -1.69 16.57 10.54
N GLU A 45 -1.39 15.29 10.72
CA GLU A 45 -0.15 14.81 11.29
C GLU A 45 0.69 14.13 10.22
N LYS A 46 2.00 14.42 10.18
CA LYS A 46 2.96 13.71 9.34
C LYS A 46 3.35 12.41 10.03
N MET A 47 3.05 11.29 9.41
CA MET A 47 3.35 9.95 9.92
C MET A 47 4.02 9.08 8.88
N HIS A 48 4.67 8.02 9.36
CA HIS A 48 5.24 6.98 8.51
C HIS A 48 4.30 5.78 8.46
N LEU A 49 3.85 5.43 7.27
CA LEU A 49 3.04 4.26 7.02
C LEU A 49 3.91 3.18 6.38
N LYS A 50 3.96 2.00 7.00
CA LYS A 50 4.57 0.82 6.38
C LYS A 50 3.50 0.06 5.60
N HIS A 51 3.70 -0.10 4.30
CA HIS A 51 2.86 -0.92 3.45
C HIS A 51 3.67 -2.12 2.95
N LYS A 52 3.07 -3.30 2.97
CA LYS A 52 3.65 -4.50 2.38
C LYS A 52 2.98 -4.74 1.04
N VAL A 53 3.76 -4.71 -0.02
CA VAL A 53 3.27 -4.98 -1.38
C VAL A 53 2.70 -6.39 -1.49
N THR A 54 1.54 -6.51 -2.11
CA THR A 54 0.81 -7.76 -2.24
C THR A 54 0.89 -8.34 -3.64
N ASN A 55 1.07 -9.66 -3.71
CA ASN A 55 0.90 -10.43 -4.95
C ASN A 55 -0.58 -10.70 -5.21
N SER A 56 -0.91 -10.93 -6.46
CA SER A 56 -2.24 -11.40 -6.85
C SER A 56 -2.52 -12.80 -6.34
N GLU A 57 -3.78 -13.06 -6.01
CA GLU A 57 -4.24 -14.33 -5.45
C GLU A 57 -5.35 -14.95 -6.33
N LEU A 58 -5.20 -16.23 -6.64
CA LEU A 58 -6.25 -17.06 -7.20
C LEU A 58 -6.89 -17.88 -6.09
N THR A 59 -8.19 -17.78 -5.95
CA THR A 59 -8.97 -18.69 -5.11
C THR A 59 -9.51 -19.80 -6.00
N LEU A 60 -9.19 -21.06 -5.64
CA LEU A 60 -9.57 -22.24 -6.40
C LEU A 60 -10.87 -22.85 -5.87
N THR A 61 -11.57 -23.55 -6.73
CA THR A 61 -12.71 -24.37 -6.35
C THR A 61 -12.19 -25.63 -5.65
N GLY A 62 -12.26 -25.64 -4.31
CA GLY A 62 -11.74 -26.74 -3.47
C GLY A 62 -10.30 -26.55 -3.00
N ALA A 63 -9.90 -27.33 -2.00
CA ALA A 63 -8.58 -27.23 -1.36
C ALA A 63 -7.52 -28.01 -2.15
N VAL A 64 -7.31 -27.67 -3.41
CA VAL A 64 -6.40 -28.38 -4.34
C VAL A 64 -5.11 -27.63 -4.63
N ALA A 65 -4.90 -26.46 -4.02
CA ALA A 65 -3.70 -25.65 -4.25
C ALA A 65 -2.40 -26.40 -3.88
N GLY A 66 -2.44 -27.25 -2.87
CA GLY A 66 -1.29 -28.05 -2.45
C GLY A 66 -0.81 -29.08 -3.48
N ASN A 67 -1.56 -29.32 -4.56
CA ASN A 67 -1.12 -30.18 -5.66
C ASN A 67 -0.15 -29.48 -6.62
N PHE A 68 -0.08 -28.14 -6.53
CA PHE A 68 0.83 -27.32 -7.32
C PHE A 68 2.15 -27.13 -6.59
N SER A 69 3.24 -27.05 -7.35
CA SER A 69 4.57 -26.81 -6.80
C SER A 69 4.87 -25.30 -6.74
N VAL A 70 5.45 -24.85 -5.63
CA VAL A 70 5.93 -23.46 -5.53
C VAL A 70 7.06 -23.25 -6.54
N GLY A 71 7.02 -22.12 -7.25
CA GLY A 71 7.99 -21.80 -8.31
C GLY A 71 7.63 -22.34 -9.69
N GLU A 72 6.58 -23.19 -9.83
CA GLU A 72 6.16 -23.63 -11.15
C GLU A 72 5.35 -22.56 -11.89
N LYS A 73 5.30 -22.70 -13.21
CA LYS A 73 4.48 -21.87 -14.07
C LYS A 73 3.09 -22.48 -14.20
N ILE A 74 2.07 -21.68 -14.02
CA ILE A 74 0.67 -22.03 -14.30
C ILE A 74 0.22 -21.36 -15.58
N THR A 75 -0.60 -22.06 -16.34
CA THR A 75 -1.17 -21.56 -17.61
C THR A 75 -2.68 -21.67 -17.56
N GLY A 76 -3.37 -20.57 -17.90
CA GLY A 76 -4.82 -20.55 -18.06
C GLY A 76 -5.24 -21.21 -19.37
N SER A 77 -6.30 -22.02 -19.34
CA SER A 77 -6.76 -22.80 -20.49
C SER A 77 -7.37 -21.93 -21.58
N ASN A 78 -8.08 -20.88 -21.22
CA ASN A 78 -8.80 -20.00 -22.16
C ASN A 78 -8.02 -18.72 -22.45
N SER A 79 -7.52 -18.06 -21.42
CA SER A 79 -6.76 -16.81 -21.54
C SER A 79 -5.37 -17.03 -22.12
N GLY A 80 -4.76 -18.18 -21.84
CA GLY A 80 -3.36 -18.44 -22.10
C GLY A 80 -2.43 -17.58 -21.22
N ALA A 81 -2.95 -17.00 -20.15
CA ALA A 81 -2.15 -16.26 -19.17
C ALA A 81 -1.16 -17.20 -18.48
N ILE A 82 0.05 -16.71 -18.25
CA ILE A 82 1.14 -17.49 -17.63
C ILE A 82 1.67 -16.71 -16.44
N ALA A 83 1.70 -17.34 -15.27
CA ALA A 83 2.29 -16.77 -14.07
C ALA A 83 3.09 -17.84 -13.31
N THR A 84 3.98 -17.38 -12.41
CA THR A 84 4.76 -18.26 -11.55
C THR A 84 4.17 -18.28 -10.15
N ILE A 85 3.99 -19.45 -9.58
CA ILE A 85 3.44 -19.62 -8.23
C ILE A 85 4.47 -19.16 -7.19
N LYS A 86 4.03 -18.29 -6.29
CA LYS A 86 4.83 -17.89 -5.11
C LYS A 86 4.45 -18.68 -3.87
N THR A 87 3.16 -18.88 -3.63
CA THR A 87 2.66 -19.75 -2.54
C THR A 87 1.44 -20.53 -3.01
N ALA A 88 1.25 -21.73 -2.47
CA ALA A 88 0.11 -22.58 -2.76
C ALA A 88 -0.34 -23.25 -1.45
N THR A 89 -1.49 -22.86 -0.92
CA THR A 89 -1.98 -23.35 0.38
C THR A 89 -3.51 -23.43 0.40
N GLY A 90 -4.05 -24.58 0.78
CA GLY A 90 -5.48 -24.78 0.87
C GLY A 90 -6.17 -24.63 -0.48
N ASN A 91 -6.96 -23.59 -0.65
CA ASN A 91 -7.63 -23.23 -1.90
C ASN A 91 -7.08 -21.95 -2.55
N LYS A 92 -5.94 -21.44 -2.08
CA LYS A 92 -5.35 -20.18 -2.50
C LYS A 92 -3.98 -20.37 -3.11
N ILE A 93 -3.76 -19.73 -4.24
CA ILE A 93 -2.46 -19.64 -4.91
C ILE A 93 -2.12 -18.16 -5.07
N THR A 94 -0.99 -17.72 -4.52
CA THR A 94 -0.42 -16.43 -4.87
C THR A 94 0.55 -16.58 -6.02
N TYR A 95 0.54 -15.65 -6.95
CA TYR A 95 1.38 -15.70 -8.14
C TYR A 95 2.11 -14.38 -8.36
N SER A 96 3.23 -14.45 -9.07
CA SER A 96 3.95 -13.27 -9.53
C SER A 96 3.15 -12.53 -10.60
N ALA A 97 3.57 -11.30 -10.94
CA ALA A 97 3.01 -10.58 -12.06
C ALA A 97 2.96 -11.41 -13.34
N LEU A 98 1.93 -11.17 -14.13
CA LEU A 98 1.75 -11.82 -15.43
C LEU A 98 2.85 -11.38 -16.39
N LYS A 99 3.51 -12.34 -17.03
CA LYS A 99 4.56 -12.03 -18.02
C LYS A 99 4.06 -11.33 -19.28
N ASP A 100 2.76 -11.45 -19.55
CA ASP A 100 2.11 -10.83 -20.70
C ASP A 100 0.95 -9.99 -20.18
N SER A 101 1.13 -8.67 -20.16
CA SER A 101 0.14 -7.71 -19.65
C SER A 101 -1.18 -7.70 -20.45
N ASN A 102 -1.18 -8.26 -21.65
CA ASN A 102 -2.38 -8.38 -22.47
C ASN A 102 -3.23 -9.60 -22.14
N LYS A 103 -2.73 -10.50 -21.28
CA LYS A 103 -3.41 -11.72 -20.88
C LYS A 103 -3.60 -11.74 -19.37
N ALA A 104 -4.85 -11.80 -18.95
CA ALA A 104 -5.20 -11.94 -17.54
C ALA A 104 -5.97 -13.25 -17.33
N PHE A 105 -5.82 -13.86 -16.17
CA PHE A 105 -6.64 -15.00 -15.81
C PHE A 105 -8.11 -14.61 -15.74
N SER A 106 -8.98 -15.56 -16.07
CA SER A 106 -10.42 -15.49 -15.89
C SER A 106 -10.89 -16.66 -15.01
N THR A 107 -12.18 -16.83 -14.83
CA THR A 107 -12.74 -18.03 -14.19
C THR A 107 -12.60 -19.23 -15.12
N GLU A 108 -11.43 -19.82 -15.15
CA GLU A 108 -11.02 -20.89 -16.07
C GLU A 108 -10.26 -21.98 -15.35
N THR A 109 -9.90 -23.04 -16.05
CA THR A 109 -9.02 -24.08 -15.53
C THR A 109 -7.58 -23.67 -15.72
N ILE A 110 -6.78 -23.75 -14.66
CA ILE A 110 -5.33 -23.59 -14.71
C ILE A 110 -4.64 -24.96 -14.69
N THR A 111 -3.50 -25.02 -15.34
CA THR A 111 -2.65 -26.22 -15.38
C THR A 111 -1.24 -25.87 -14.96
N GLY A 112 -0.68 -26.65 -14.01
CA GLY A 112 0.70 -26.55 -13.58
C GLY A 112 1.65 -27.17 -14.62
N GLY A 113 2.71 -26.41 -14.96
CA GLY A 113 3.65 -26.86 -16.00
C GLY A 113 4.57 -28.00 -15.58
N THR A 114 4.84 -28.14 -14.28
CA THR A 114 5.73 -29.19 -13.74
C THR A 114 4.93 -30.29 -13.04
N SER A 115 3.96 -29.91 -12.22
CA SER A 115 3.13 -30.86 -11.47
C SER A 115 2.08 -31.54 -12.34
N GLY A 116 1.67 -30.92 -13.45
CA GLY A 116 0.52 -31.37 -14.24
C GLY A 116 -0.82 -31.22 -13.50
N ALA A 117 -0.83 -30.60 -12.33
CA ALA A 117 -2.03 -30.38 -11.54
C ALA A 117 -2.99 -29.44 -12.29
N THR A 118 -4.28 -29.69 -12.15
CA THR A 118 -5.33 -28.86 -12.75
C THR A 118 -6.30 -28.39 -11.67
N ALA A 119 -6.76 -27.16 -11.77
CA ALA A 119 -7.76 -26.60 -10.87
C ALA A 119 -8.58 -25.51 -11.58
N VAL A 120 -9.81 -25.33 -11.09
CA VAL A 120 -10.70 -24.27 -11.61
C VAL A 120 -10.59 -23.04 -10.70
N ILE A 121 -10.43 -21.87 -11.29
CA ILE A 121 -10.43 -20.60 -10.61
C ILE A 121 -11.86 -20.24 -10.21
N ALA A 122 -12.11 -20.02 -8.93
CA ALA A 122 -13.38 -19.53 -8.40
C ALA A 122 -13.43 -18.00 -8.39
N SER A 123 -12.35 -17.35 -7.95
CA SER A 123 -12.22 -15.90 -7.93
C SER A 123 -10.76 -15.46 -8.04
N ILE A 124 -10.56 -14.22 -8.45
CA ILE A 124 -9.25 -13.60 -8.65
C ILE A 124 -9.22 -12.31 -7.86
N THR A 125 -8.21 -12.16 -7.00
CA THR A 125 -7.94 -10.92 -6.29
C THR A 125 -6.62 -10.36 -6.81
N LYS A 126 -6.68 -9.21 -7.46
CA LYS A 126 -5.47 -8.54 -7.95
C LYS A 126 -4.72 -7.89 -6.80
N GLY A 127 -3.44 -8.13 -6.75
CA GLY A 127 -2.52 -7.48 -5.82
C GLY A 127 -1.99 -6.15 -6.35
N ASP A 128 -1.21 -5.46 -5.52
CA ASP A 128 -0.63 -4.16 -5.86
C ASP A 128 0.28 -4.23 -7.08
N ILE A 129 1.05 -5.32 -7.20
CA ILE A 129 1.99 -5.54 -8.31
C ILE A 129 1.25 -5.57 -9.66
N GLU A 130 0.15 -6.31 -9.76
CA GLU A 130 -0.63 -6.41 -10.99
C GLU A 130 -1.44 -5.13 -11.27
N ASN A 131 -1.87 -4.44 -10.22
CA ASN A 131 -2.60 -3.19 -10.35
C ASN A 131 -1.69 -2.02 -10.75
N GLY A 132 -0.39 -2.05 -10.39
CA GLY A 132 0.55 -0.96 -10.58
C GLY A 132 0.24 0.27 -9.70
N TYR A 133 -0.47 0.06 -8.59
CA TYR A 133 -0.75 1.09 -7.59
C TYR A 133 -1.07 0.45 -6.24
N ILE A 134 -0.84 1.22 -5.19
CA ILE A 134 -1.17 0.85 -3.81
C ILE A 134 -2.44 1.59 -3.40
N THR A 135 -3.41 0.87 -2.86
CA THR A 135 -4.61 1.49 -2.27
C THR A 135 -4.33 1.86 -0.83
N LEU A 136 -4.44 3.15 -0.52
CA LEU A 136 -4.24 3.68 0.82
C LEU A 136 -5.57 3.88 1.54
N ASN A 137 -5.49 4.04 2.88
CA ASN A 137 -6.66 4.34 3.70
C ASN A 137 -7.20 5.75 3.36
N ASP A 138 -8.51 5.93 3.47
CA ASP A 138 -9.23 7.19 3.25
C ASP A 138 -8.75 8.34 4.14
N LEU A 139 -8.13 8.01 5.27
CA LEU A 139 -7.55 8.98 6.20
C LEU A 139 -6.25 9.61 5.66
N VAL A 140 -5.62 9.00 4.65
CA VAL A 140 -4.39 9.54 4.05
C VAL A 140 -4.75 10.71 3.15
N ARG A 141 -4.24 11.88 3.49
CA ARG A 141 -4.52 13.10 2.75
C ARG A 141 -3.58 13.33 1.58
N ASP A 142 -2.31 13.05 1.81
CA ASP A 142 -1.25 13.21 0.81
C ASP A 142 -0.08 12.31 1.13
N VAL A 143 0.72 11.99 0.12
CA VAL A 143 1.95 11.21 0.23
C VAL A 143 3.11 12.10 -0.19
N VAL A 144 3.96 12.43 0.75
CA VAL A 144 5.09 13.34 0.51
C VAL A 144 6.27 12.59 -0.12
N ARG A 145 6.55 11.37 0.36
CA ARG A 145 7.70 10.58 -0.08
C ARG A 145 7.44 9.10 0.12
N VAL A 146 7.97 8.29 -0.77
CA VAL A 146 8.02 6.83 -0.65
C VAL A 146 9.47 6.41 -0.46
N MET A 147 9.72 5.59 0.55
CA MET A 147 11.03 5.04 0.85
C MET A 147 10.94 3.51 0.72
N PRO A 148 11.68 2.89 -0.21
CA PRO A 148 11.71 1.43 -0.29
C PRO A 148 12.44 0.87 0.94
N ILE A 149 11.79 -0.04 1.67
CA ILE A 149 12.40 -0.79 2.76
C ILE A 149 12.80 -2.14 2.21
N ARG A 150 14.07 -2.36 1.99
CA ARG A 150 14.57 -3.67 1.60
C ARG A 150 14.65 -4.57 2.83
N ASP A 151 14.20 -5.81 2.69
CA ASP A 151 14.17 -6.81 3.79
C ASP A 151 15.58 -7.25 4.24
N THR A 152 16.59 -6.88 3.48
CA THR A 152 18.00 -7.03 3.82
C THR A 152 18.51 -5.96 4.78
N VAL A 153 17.67 -5.45 5.69
CA VAL A 153 18.17 -4.69 6.85
C VAL A 153 18.86 -5.68 7.79
N SER A 154 19.96 -6.22 7.31
CA SER A 154 20.98 -6.84 8.13
C SER A 154 21.51 -5.77 9.08
N SER A 155 22.00 -6.18 10.24
CA SER A 155 22.66 -5.28 11.21
C SER A 155 23.80 -4.43 10.60
N THR A 156 24.21 -4.71 9.38
CA THR A 156 25.18 -3.98 8.57
C THR A 156 24.60 -2.71 7.97
N ASP A 157 23.30 -2.70 7.65
CA ASP A 157 22.65 -1.57 6.97
C ASP A 157 22.32 -0.41 7.91
N MET A 158 22.42 -0.63 9.22
CA MET A 158 22.28 0.44 10.22
C MET A 158 23.39 1.51 10.07
N PHE A 159 24.47 1.18 9.38
CA PHE A 159 25.55 2.10 9.01
C PHE A 159 25.47 2.56 7.56
N ASP A 160 24.43 2.16 6.82
CA ASP A 160 24.19 2.68 5.48
C ASP A 160 23.91 4.19 5.60
N ILE A 161 24.63 4.94 4.80
CA ILE A 161 24.54 6.40 4.78
C ILE A 161 23.12 6.86 4.41
N ARG A 162 22.43 6.11 3.55
CA ARG A 162 21.03 6.36 3.20
C ARG A 162 20.11 6.24 4.41
N TYR A 163 20.25 5.18 5.21
CA TYR A 163 19.46 4.99 6.40
C TYR A 163 19.71 6.11 7.43
N GLN A 164 20.97 6.54 7.60
CA GLN A 164 21.31 7.62 8.52
C GLN A 164 20.78 8.98 8.04
N ILE A 165 20.78 9.24 6.74
CA ILE A 165 20.19 10.44 6.15
C ILE A 165 18.69 10.45 6.38
N HIS A 166 17.99 9.33 6.14
CA HIS A 166 16.56 9.23 6.40
C HIS A 166 16.21 9.36 7.87
N LEU A 167 17.00 8.76 8.75
CA LEU A 167 16.82 8.94 10.21
C LEU A 167 16.98 10.40 10.63
N ASN A 168 17.93 11.12 10.05
CA ASN A 168 18.14 12.53 10.34
C ASN A 168 16.98 13.41 9.82
N ASP A 169 16.40 13.07 8.71
CA ASP A 169 15.20 13.75 8.16
C ASP A 169 13.95 13.46 9.01
N ILE A 170 13.81 12.24 9.51
CA ILE A 170 12.71 11.84 10.40
C ILE A 170 12.84 12.49 11.79
N HIS A 171 14.02 12.44 12.35
CA HIS A 171 14.33 13.09 13.62
C HIS A 171 14.85 14.49 13.32
N SER A 172 13.95 15.42 13.09
CA SER A 172 14.26 16.84 13.13
C SER A 172 14.87 17.15 14.51
N VAL A 173 16.19 17.04 14.60
CA VAL A 173 16.92 17.23 15.84
C VAL A 173 16.84 18.70 16.22
N GLY A 174 15.89 19.01 17.06
CA GLY A 174 15.52 20.35 17.46
C GLY A 174 16.50 21.06 18.36
N PHE A 175 17.80 20.81 18.32
CA PHE A 175 18.74 21.67 19.03
C PHE A 175 20.16 21.58 18.46
N MET A 176 20.45 22.46 17.55
CA MET A 176 21.83 22.80 17.21
C MET A 176 22.13 24.23 17.67
N GLY A 177 23.15 24.41 18.48
CA GLY A 177 23.54 25.72 19.03
C GLY A 177 24.00 26.73 17.98
N ASN A 178 24.10 26.36 16.71
CA ASN A 178 24.45 27.23 15.62
C ASN A 178 23.57 26.93 14.38
N LEU A 179 22.59 27.80 14.16
CA LEU A 179 21.62 27.69 13.06
C LEU A 179 22.30 27.62 11.69
N THR A 180 23.42 28.29 11.51
CA THR A 180 24.15 28.35 10.23
C THR A 180 24.78 26.99 9.90
N GLU A 181 25.41 26.34 10.86
CA GLU A 181 26.00 25.00 10.67
C GLU A 181 24.90 23.95 10.43
N TYR A 182 23.75 24.09 11.12
CA TYR A 182 22.59 23.23 10.89
C TYR A 182 22.06 23.35 9.46
N VAL A 183 21.87 24.59 8.98
CA VAL A 183 21.38 24.83 7.60
C VAL A 183 22.38 24.32 6.55
N MET A 184 23.68 24.54 6.78
CA MET A 184 24.73 24.01 5.87
C MET A 184 24.76 22.47 5.89
N SER A 185 24.62 21.85 7.04
CA SER A 185 24.56 20.39 7.17
C SER A 185 23.31 19.82 6.49
N GLN A 186 22.17 20.45 6.65
CA GLN A 186 20.91 20.08 5.99
C GLN A 186 21.03 20.19 4.47
N GLN A 187 21.62 21.28 3.95
CA GLN A 187 21.84 21.45 2.51
C GLN A 187 22.80 20.40 1.97
N PHE A 188 23.88 20.10 2.70
CA PHE A 188 24.85 19.08 2.31
C PHE A 188 24.23 17.68 2.32
N LEU A 189 23.44 17.34 3.34
CA LEU A 189 22.73 16.07 3.42
C LEU A 189 21.68 15.95 2.32
N SER A 190 20.94 17.01 2.01
CA SER A 190 19.99 17.03 0.90
C SER A 190 20.67 16.83 -0.44
N LEU A 191 21.86 17.38 -0.62
CA LEU A 191 22.66 17.22 -1.84
C LEU A 191 23.24 15.82 -1.97
N LEU A 192 23.68 15.22 -0.84
CA LEU A 192 24.09 13.82 -0.77
C LEU A 192 22.92 12.87 -1.03
N ASP A 193 21.76 13.15 -0.45
CA ASP A 193 20.54 12.39 -0.68
C ASP A 193 20.18 12.38 -2.17
N GLN A 194 20.24 13.53 -2.82
CA GLN A 194 20.00 13.67 -4.25
C GLN A 194 21.04 12.94 -5.14
N VAL A 195 22.29 12.87 -4.71
CA VAL A 195 23.37 12.19 -5.44
C VAL A 195 23.37 10.68 -5.20
N ILE A 196 23.08 10.25 -3.98
CA ILE A 196 23.09 8.83 -3.57
C ILE A 196 21.75 8.17 -3.90
N ASP A 197 20.65 8.88 -3.70
CA ASP A 197 19.29 8.45 -3.98
C ASP A 197 18.86 8.97 -5.37
N SER A 198 19.64 8.62 -6.39
CA SER A 198 19.27 8.89 -7.80
C SER A 198 18.01 8.11 -8.23
N ASP A 199 17.52 7.24 -7.36
CA ASP A 199 16.30 6.45 -7.51
C ASP A 199 15.08 7.08 -6.83
N GLU A 200 15.01 8.42 -6.71
CA GLU A 200 13.80 9.06 -6.24
C GLU A 200 12.65 8.72 -7.19
N LYS A 201 11.84 7.75 -6.78
CA LYS A 201 10.71 7.26 -7.58
C LYS A 201 9.69 8.38 -7.71
N HIS A 202 9.28 8.65 -8.95
CA HIS A 202 8.19 9.58 -9.17
C HIS A 202 6.90 9.01 -8.59
N ILE A 203 6.25 9.76 -7.72
CA ILE A 203 5.01 9.36 -7.05
C ILE A 203 3.85 10.23 -7.51
N ASN A 204 2.70 9.61 -7.70
CA ASN A 204 1.45 10.29 -7.99
C ASN A 204 0.34 9.73 -7.09
N PHE A 205 -0.17 10.56 -6.19
CA PHE A 205 -1.27 10.20 -5.32
C PHE A 205 -2.60 10.75 -5.84
N GLU A 206 -3.50 9.85 -6.23
CA GLU A 206 -4.85 10.18 -6.68
C GLU A 206 -5.82 10.06 -5.51
N ARG A 207 -6.09 11.16 -4.83
CA ARG A 207 -6.90 11.19 -3.62
C ARG A 207 -8.34 10.69 -3.81
N HIS A 208 -8.98 10.98 -4.95
CA HIS A 208 -10.37 10.56 -5.19
C HIS A 208 -10.54 9.04 -5.23
N LYS A 209 -9.48 8.31 -5.55
CA LYS A 209 -9.47 6.85 -5.58
C LYS A 209 -8.62 6.24 -4.47
N ASN A 210 -7.94 7.08 -3.67
CA ASN A 210 -6.97 6.65 -2.65
C ASN A 210 -5.87 5.75 -3.22
N GLN A 211 -5.44 6.04 -4.46
CA GLN A 211 -4.45 5.25 -5.17
C GLN A 211 -3.11 5.98 -5.22
N LEU A 212 -2.09 5.33 -4.72
CA LEU A 212 -0.71 5.76 -4.84
C LEU A 212 -0.06 5.01 -6.00
N ARG A 213 0.32 5.74 -7.03
CA ARG A 213 1.09 5.23 -8.17
C ARG A 213 2.54 5.62 -7.99
N ILE A 214 3.41 4.64 -8.15
CA ILE A 214 4.85 4.80 -8.06
C ILE A 214 5.41 4.41 -9.43
N ASP A 215 6.20 5.28 -10.02
CA ASP A 215 6.86 5.01 -11.31
C ASP A 215 8.09 4.13 -11.08
N MET A 216 7.87 2.84 -11.19
CA MET A 216 8.87 1.79 -11.00
C MET A 216 8.53 0.55 -11.81
N ASP A 217 9.49 -0.33 -11.99
CA ASP A 217 9.24 -1.65 -12.58
C ASP A 217 8.69 -2.61 -11.51
N TRP A 218 7.36 -2.67 -11.42
CA TRP A 218 6.64 -3.51 -10.46
C TRP A 218 6.94 -5.01 -10.61
N ASP A 219 7.41 -5.43 -11.78
CA ASP A 219 7.65 -6.85 -12.07
C ASP A 219 9.03 -7.33 -11.62
N ASN A 220 10.03 -6.45 -11.68
CA ASN A 220 11.43 -6.81 -11.47
C ASN A 220 12.06 -6.16 -10.23
N GLU A 221 11.57 -5.03 -9.78
CA GLU A 221 12.18 -4.28 -8.68
C GLU A 221 11.63 -4.65 -7.30
N LEU A 222 10.45 -5.30 -7.26
CA LEU A 222 9.79 -5.65 -6.00
C LEU A 222 9.94 -7.14 -5.70
N GLU A 223 10.49 -7.44 -4.55
CA GLU A 223 10.38 -8.76 -3.95
C GLU A 223 9.25 -8.80 -2.91
N VAL A 224 8.77 -10.00 -2.56
CA VAL A 224 7.58 -10.23 -1.70
C VAL A 224 7.70 -9.60 -0.31
N ASN A 225 8.83 -9.06 0.05
CA ASN A 225 9.09 -8.46 1.36
C ASN A 225 9.44 -6.96 1.30
N ASP A 226 9.36 -6.35 0.14
CA ASP A 226 9.64 -4.92 -0.03
C ASP A 226 8.44 -4.03 0.36
#